data_3bdbbe324063e6617300dcf066fdc703
#
_entry.id   3bdbbe324063e6617300dcf066fdc703
#
_cell.length_a   1.000
_cell.length_b   1.000
_cell.length_c   1.000
_cell.angle_alpha   90.00
_cell.angle_beta   90.00
_cell.angle_gamma   90.00
#
_symmetry.space_group_name_H-M   'P 1'
#
loop_
_entity.id
_entity.type
_entity.pdbx_description
1 polymer ?
#
loop_
_entity_poly.entity_id
_entity_poly.type
_entity_poly.pdbx_seq_one_letter_code
_entity_poly.pdbx_strand_id
1 'polypeptide(L)'
;TGLTASGSIVNTQIDRQIRHQASLLEAGGKLDLESGGSTVIVGTQVKSGQDLRIVAGGHLALAAVVDSSRTERRLTTQVEGAAILPGLPTTNGERLELRHTDTAVGGQMDAGGPVTLQATGSLVLGGQRVHSGGDTRLAGDSVVLDGLTLESRQEARNVGATALSLDTRGRHVGSAIQSGGTLEITATGKPADAESTAGSIRGSGVQLDAARTLTLAAEGDITFAAGRNTEDYVSRNRAGTAIVERSRDESARNGLSGEAINLAGRNLTLEAATLVTPGKATLVARETLALTAATDAAAEHTLTVKKSGNWLSKKTTTTEHTEQSLQAATTRIDAQDIQLQSGGDLDLYGARLNASGEARLSAGGELHAYAVQDVHSVMDRKKVTRSSLGANLFAPGFMFPSGSTKTETRDSRTSEEAQVTQLQSAGELTTQSGGDTLLQGTRIAAAQTTLEVGVGDKAQADATLILEGAKSRLDTSHTVNKKSLVWQSQSGQGESTETLTLVNIQGPVTLQAQKIVAQLPEGNFKTQLEKQAAQPGQAWMLQLADRPGVDWQAVALAHDKWDYKQ
;
A
#
# COMPACT_ATOMS: atom_id res chain seq x y z
N THR A 1 60.14 13.46 31.80
CA THR A 1 58.84 13.22 32.42
C THR A 1 57.82 12.97 31.32
N GLY A 2 57.61 11.67 31.05
CA GLY A 2 56.62 11.21 30.07
C GLY A 2 55.20 11.34 30.66
N LEU A 3 54.32 12.06 29.98
CA LEU A 3 52.89 12.01 30.22
C LEU A 3 52.34 10.69 29.68
N THR A 4 52.00 9.77 30.57
CA THR A 4 51.26 8.54 30.18
C THR A 4 49.77 8.84 30.32
N ALA A 5 49.05 8.95 29.21
CA ALA A 5 47.60 8.88 29.22
C ALA A 5 47.20 7.40 29.27
N SER A 6 46.48 7.00 30.30
CA SER A 6 45.84 5.67 30.37
C SER A 6 44.38 5.77 29.94
N GLY A 7 43.96 4.87 29.09
CA GLY A 7 42.56 4.76 28.68
C GLY A 7 42.07 3.32 28.79
N SER A 8 40.84 3.12 29.22
CA SER A 8 40.18 1.83 29.22
C SER A 8 39.04 1.82 28.22
N ILE A 9 38.93 0.72 27.47
CA ILE A 9 37.80 0.43 26.60
C ILE A 9 37.09 -0.78 27.18
N VAL A 10 35.88 -0.60 27.65
CA VAL A 10 35.04 -1.71 28.11
C VAL A 10 34.02 -2.02 27.02
N ASN A 11 34.06 -3.24 26.54
CA ASN A 11 33.10 -3.76 25.56
C ASN A 11 32.24 -4.81 26.27
N THR A 12 30.95 -4.50 26.41
CA THR A 12 29.96 -5.43 26.96
C THR A 12 29.03 -5.85 25.82
N GLN A 13 28.91 -7.15 25.63
CA GLN A 13 27.99 -7.73 24.66
C GLN A 13 26.99 -8.61 25.38
N ILE A 14 25.72 -8.43 25.12
CA ILE A 14 24.62 -9.23 25.64
C ILE A 14 23.88 -9.81 24.44
N ASP A 15 23.95 -11.14 24.31
CA ASP A 15 23.23 -11.88 23.29
C ASP A 15 22.01 -12.56 23.92
N ARG A 16 20.84 -12.30 23.39
CA ARG A 16 19.60 -12.96 23.76
C ARG A 16 19.05 -13.63 22.52
N GLN A 17 18.79 -14.92 22.61
CA GLN A 17 18.27 -15.70 21.50
C GLN A 17 17.08 -16.51 21.99
N ILE A 18 15.98 -16.44 21.24
CA ILE A 18 14.87 -17.36 21.31
C ILE A 18 15.01 -18.23 20.08
N ARG A 19 15.29 -19.50 20.28
CA ARG A 19 15.42 -20.47 19.19
C ARG A 19 14.41 -21.58 19.40
N HIS A 20 13.65 -21.85 18.37
CA HIS A 20 12.79 -23.01 18.29
C HIS A 20 13.51 -24.06 17.45
N GLN A 21 13.59 -25.25 17.94
CA GLN A 21 14.01 -26.36 17.11
C GLN A 21 12.80 -26.82 16.30
N ALA A 22 12.86 -26.64 14.98
CA ALA A 22 11.81 -27.15 14.12
C ALA A 22 11.68 -28.65 14.29
N SER A 23 10.49 -29.11 14.58
CA SER A 23 10.17 -30.54 14.52
C SER A 23 10.06 -30.95 13.04
N LEU A 24 10.49 -32.16 12.74
CA LEU A 24 10.34 -32.77 11.42
C LEU A 24 9.41 -33.97 11.55
N LEU A 25 8.35 -33.96 10.77
CA LEU A 25 7.45 -35.08 10.57
C LEU A 25 7.60 -35.54 9.11
N GLU A 26 8.21 -36.68 8.91
CA GLU A 26 8.54 -37.15 7.55
C GLU A 26 8.08 -38.60 7.34
N ALA A 27 7.46 -38.82 6.19
CA ALA A 27 7.10 -40.14 5.70
C ALA A 27 7.55 -40.31 4.25
N GLY A 28 8.24 -41.39 3.93
CA GLY A 28 8.63 -41.72 2.55
C GLY A 28 7.45 -42.10 1.65
N GLY A 29 6.31 -42.47 2.23
CA GLY A 29 5.04 -42.75 1.57
C GLY A 29 3.97 -41.75 1.93
N LYS A 30 2.76 -42.24 2.17
CA LYS A 30 1.62 -41.43 2.66
C LYS A 30 1.79 -41.06 4.11
N LEU A 31 1.38 -39.85 4.46
CA LEU A 31 1.27 -39.36 5.82
C LEU A 31 -0.19 -39.05 6.13
N ASP A 32 -0.78 -39.80 7.06
CA ASP A 32 -2.16 -39.62 7.50
C ASP A 32 -2.20 -39.36 9.00
N LEU A 33 -2.69 -38.18 9.39
CA LEU A 33 -2.89 -37.78 10.78
C LEU A 33 -4.36 -37.50 11.00
N GLU A 34 -4.96 -38.23 11.94
CA GLU A 34 -6.36 -38.06 12.31
C GLU A 34 -6.51 -37.86 13.80
N SER A 35 -7.30 -36.88 14.19
CA SER A 35 -7.59 -36.54 15.58
C SER A 35 -9.10 -36.38 15.77
N GLY A 36 -9.65 -36.97 16.83
CA GLY A 36 -11.07 -36.78 17.21
C GLY A 36 -11.37 -35.41 17.85
N GLY A 37 -10.35 -34.65 18.19
CA GLY A 37 -10.44 -33.30 18.77
C GLY A 37 -9.71 -32.24 17.95
N SER A 38 -9.34 -31.15 18.62
CA SER A 38 -8.53 -30.10 17.97
C SER A 38 -7.06 -30.52 17.83
N THR A 39 -6.43 -30.11 16.76
CA THR A 39 -5.02 -30.38 16.45
C THR A 39 -4.27 -29.07 16.25
N VAL A 40 -3.12 -28.95 16.88
CA VAL A 40 -2.20 -27.80 16.73
C VAL A 40 -0.81 -28.30 16.37
N ILE A 41 -0.29 -27.83 15.24
CA ILE A 41 1.07 -28.14 14.74
C ILE A 41 1.81 -26.83 14.54
N VAL A 42 2.80 -26.57 15.36
CA VAL A 42 3.51 -25.29 15.39
C VAL A 42 5.01 -25.51 15.24
N GLY A 43 5.67 -24.69 14.43
CA GLY A 43 7.12 -24.77 14.21
C GLY A 43 7.58 -26.08 13.58
N THR A 44 6.73 -26.80 12.88
CA THR A 44 6.97 -28.12 12.32
C THR A 44 7.15 -28.07 10.82
N GLN A 45 8.10 -28.82 10.31
CA GLN A 45 8.20 -29.17 8.89
C GLN A 45 7.53 -30.52 8.67
N VAL A 46 6.60 -30.57 7.72
CA VAL A 46 5.87 -31.81 7.39
C VAL A 46 6.25 -32.22 5.98
N LYS A 47 6.71 -33.45 5.80
CA LYS A 47 7.09 -34.00 4.50
C LYS A 47 6.43 -35.34 4.27
N SER A 48 5.87 -35.50 3.08
CA SER A 48 5.31 -36.78 2.62
C SER A 48 5.82 -37.07 1.21
N GLY A 49 6.31 -38.28 0.98
CA GLY A 49 6.73 -38.71 -0.37
C GLY A 49 5.54 -38.91 -1.31
N GLN A 50 4.35 -39.07 -0.79
CA GLN A 50 3.10 -39.23 -1.52
C GLN A 50 2.03 -38.28 -0.94
N ASP A 51 0.85 -38.83 -0.58
CA ASP A 51 -0.29 -38.06 -0.08
C ASP A 51 -0.02 -37.55 1.34
N LEU A 52 -0.47 -36.34 1.64
CA LEU A 52 -0.52 -35.77 2.98
C LEU A 52 -1.95 -35.49 3.37
N ARG A 53 -2.42 -36.14 4.44
CA ARG A 53 -3.76 -35.92 4.98
C ARG A 53 -3.68 -35.59 6.46
N ILE A 54 -4.27 -34.46 6.88
CA ILE A 54 -4.43 -34.07 8.28
C ILE A 54 -5.91 -33.73 8.52
N VAL A 55 -6.53 -34.45 9.43
CA VAL A 55 -7.95 -34.27 9.78
C VAL A 55 -8.10 -34.09 11.28
N ALA A 56 -8.79 -33.03 11.67
CA ALA A 56 -9.14 -32.73 13.04
C ALA A 56 -10.65 -32.74 13.25
N GLY A 57 -11.12 -33.48 14.25
CA GLY A 57 -12.53 -33.48 14.67
C GLY A 57 -12.97 -32.20 15.38
N GLY A 58 -12.04 -31.30 15.68
CA GLY A 58 -12.26 -29.95 16.20
C GLY A 58 -11.61 -28.91 15.28
N HIS A 59 -10.80 -28.01 15.87
CA HIS A 59 -10.01 -27.02 15.13
C HIS A 59 -8.68 -27.59 14.65
N LEU A 60 -8.19 -27.13 13.50
CA LEU A 60 -6.85 -27.44 13.01
C LEU A 60 -6.06 -26.14 12.85
N ALA A 61 -5.00 -26.00 13.62
CA ALA A 61 -4.11 -24.84 13.53
C ALA A 61 -2.68 -25.28 13.16
N LEU A 62 -2.15 -24.71 12.11
CA LEU A 62 -0.82 -24.96 11.58
C LEU A 62 -0.09 -23.60 11.49
N ALA A 63 1.00 -23.43 12.24
CA ALA A 63 1.70 -22.14 12.26
C ALA A 63 3.22 -22.31 12.25
N ALA A 64 3.90 -21.44 11.53
CA ALA A 64 5.31 -21.19 11.74
C ALA A 64 5.51 -20.50 13.09
N VAL A 65 6.71 -20.62 13.66
CA VAL A 65 7.14 -19.87 14.84
C VAL A 65 8.20 -18.87 14.46
N VAL A 66 8.42 -17.90 15.33
CA VAL A 66 9.41 -16.86 15.10
C VAL A 66 10.60 -17.06 16.04
N ASP A 67 11.77 -17.32 15.47
CA ASP A 67 13.04 -17.20 16.17
C ASP A 67 13.45 -15.75 16.24
N SER A 68 13.91 -15.33 17.40
CA SER A 68 14.34 -13.97 17.65
C SER A 68 15.76 -13.94 18.16
N SER A 69 16.60 -13.18 17.51
CA SER A 69 18.00 -12.94 17.92
C SER A 69 18.16 -11.46 18.22
N ARG A 70 18.62 -11.14 19.44
CA ARG A 70 18.93 -9.78 19.86
C ARG A 70 20.33 -9.72 20.42
N THR A 71 21.17 -8.93 19.78
CA THR A 71 22.52 -8.62 20.24
C THR A 71 22.56 -7.15 20.67
N GLU A 72 22.96 -6.91 21.90
CA GLU A 72 23.21 -5.56 22.42
C GLU A 72 24.70 -5.45 22.73
N ARG A 73 25.38 -4.50 22.10
CA ARG A 73 26.79 -4.20 22.30
C ARG A 73 26.96 -2.82 22.84
N ARG A 74 27.58 -2.72 24.02
CA ARG A 74 27.88 -1.46 24.69
C ARG A 74 29.39 -1.27 24.71
N LEU A 75 29.86 -0.21 24.08
CA LEU A 75 31.26 0.20 24.06
C LEU A 75 31.41 1.45 24.91
N THR A 76 32.07 1.34 26.06
CA THR A 76 32.36 2.47 26.93
C THR A 76 33.85 2.79 26.82
N THR A 77 34.16 4.02 26.43
CA THR A 77 35.53 4.54 26.37
C THR A 77 35.74 5.50 27.53
N GLN A 78 36.63 5.18 28.44
CA GLN A 78 37.06 6.09 29.49
C GLN A 78 38.52 6.45 29.24
N VAL A 79 38.81 7.75 29.21
CA VAL A 79 40.15 8.28 29.14
C VAL A 79 40.48 8.88 30.51
N GLU A 80 41.35 8.24 31.26
CA GLU A 80 41.87 8.77 32.50
C GLU A 80 43.19 9.49 32.22
N GLY A 81 43.25 10.76 32.44
CA GLY A 81 44.44 11.59 32.36
C GLY A 81 44.07 13.08 32.38
N ALA A 82 44.77 13.83 33.20
CA ALA A 82 44.58 15.28 33.22
C ALA A 82 44.94 15.86 31.86
N ALA A 83 43.98 16.49 31.19
CA ALA A 83 44.20 17.28 29.98
C ALA A 83 45.08 18.48 30.32
N ILE A 84 46.36 18.37 30.18
CA ILE A 84 47.33 19.48 30.38
C ILE A 84 47.59 20.19 29.04
N LEU A 85 47.03 19.70 27.94
CA LEU A 85 47.15 20.34 26.63
C LEU A 85 45.82 20.93 26.18
N PRO A 86 45.73 22.28 26.06
CA PRO A 86 44.52 22.90 25.50
C PRO A 86 44.30 22.44 24.08
N GLY A 87 43.22 21.74 23.83
CA GLY A 87 42.81 21.31 22.49
C GLY A 87 42.68 19.80 22.26
N LEU A 88 43.07 18.94 23.21
CA LEU A 88 42.74 17.50 23.13
C LEU A 88 41.40 17.24 23.77
N PRO A 89 40.43 16.66 23.03
CA PRO A 89 39.13 16.33 23.61
C PRO A 89 39.30 15.14 24.56
N THR A 90 39.06 15.35 25.84
CA THR A 90 38.74 14.27 26.79
C THR A 90 37.37 13.72 26.43
N THR A 91 37.28 12.70 25.62
CA THR A 91 35.99 12.11 25.25
C THR A 91 35.77 10.83 26.00
N ASN A 92 35.14 10.90 27.16
CA ASN A 92 34.40 9.78 27.68
C ASN A 92 33.18 9.60 26.79
N GLY A 93 33.07 8.48 26.13
CA GLY A 93 32.00 8.20 25.16
C GLY A 93 31.44 6.81 25.39
N GLU A 94 30.15 6.70 25.27
CA GLU A 94 29.46 5.42 25.27
C GLU A 94 28.73 5.26 23.94
N ARG A 95 28.96 4.10 23.29
CA ARG A 95 28.28 3.71 22.07
C ARG A 95 27.46 2.47 22.34
N LEU A 96 26.18 2.52 22.05
CA LEU A 96 25.26 1.40 22.09
C LEU A 96 24.95 0.97 20.67
N GLU A 97 25.14 -0.30 20.39
CA GLU A 97 24.70 -0.97 19.15
C GLU A 97 23.70 -2.07 19.52
N LEU A 98 22.52 -2.01 18.93
CA LEU A 98 21.47 -3.00 19.07
C LEU A 98 21.18 -3.61 17.70
N ARG A 99 21.16 -4.92 17.64
CA ARG A 99 20.71 -5.68 16.47
C ARG A 99 19.65 -6.69 16.91
N HIS A 100 18.49 -6.61 16.27
CA HIS A 100 17.40 -7.57 16.44
C HIS A 100 17.04 -8.14 15.07
N THR A 101 16.76 -9.44 15.00
CA THR A 101 16.37 -10.11 13.76
C THR A 101 15.46 -11.26 14.09
N ASP A 102 14.28 -11.26 13.46
CA ASP A 102 13.34 -12.36 13.49
C ASP A 102 13.48 -13.22 12.24
N THR A 103 13.30 -14.52 12.41
CA THR A 103 13.26 -15.51 11.32
C THR A 103 12.13 -16.49 11.55
N ALA A 104 11.38 -16.81 10.50
CA ALA A 104 10.34 -17.84 10.60
C ALA A 104 10.98 -19.24 10.61
N VAL A 105 10.51 -20.10 11.48
CA VAL A 105 10.98 -21.48 11.65
C VAL A 105 9.79 -22.43 11.56
N GLY A 106 9.95 -23.53 10.82
CA GLY A 106 8.88 -24.45 10.52
C GLY A 106 7.87 -23.86 9.55
N GLY A 107 6.63 -24.32 9.64
CA GLY A 107 5.58 -23.79 8.79
C GLY A 107 5.71 -24.16 7.31
N GLN A 108 6.32 -25.30 7.03
CA GLN A 108 6.49 -25.82 5.68
C GLN A 108 5.88 -27.22 5.58
N MET A 109 5.08 -27.42 4.56
CA MET A 109 4.49 -28.69 4.21
C MET A 109 4.82 -29.03 2.77
N ASP A 110 5.47 -30.15 2.54
CA ASP A 110 5.84 -30.65 1.22
C ASP A 110 5.26 -32.05 1.02
N ALA A 111 4.44 -32.23 0.02
CA ALA A 111 3.89 -33.52 -0.39
C ALA A 111 4.19 -33.82 -1.86
N GLY A 112 4.65 -35.03 -2.12
CA GLY A 112 4.83 -35.50 -3.51
C GLY A 112 3.52 -35.77 -4.24
N GLY A 113 2.43 -35.98 -3.50
CA GLY A 113 1.06 -36.18 -3.97
C GLY A 113 0.10 -35.11 -3.49
N PRO A 114 -1.21 -35.43 -3.43
CA PRO A 114 -2.24 -34.54 -2.93
C PRO A 114 -2.06 -34.14 -1.45
N VAL A 115 -2.54 -32.93 -1.11
CA VAL A 115 -2.63 -32.43 0.28
C VAL A 115 -4.10 -32.25 0.67
N THR A 116 -4.48 -32.83 1.80
CA THR A 116 -5.81 -32.61 2.40
C THR A 116 -5.66 -32.14 3.84
N LEU A 117 -6.13 -30.93 4.12
CA LEU A 117 -6.23 -30.38 5.47
C LEU A 117 -7.70 -30.15 5.77
N GLN A 118 -8.22 -30.80 6.80
CA GLN A 118 -9.63 -30.72 7.13
C GLN A 118 -9.84 -30.53 8.63
N ALA A 119 -10.75 -29.64 8.98
CA ALA A 119 -11.22 -29.42 10.35
C ALA A 119 -12.75 -29.44 10.38
N THR A 120 -13.34 -29.96 11.45
CA THR A 120 -14.78 -29.79 11.70
C THR A 120 -15.06 -28.36 12.16
N GLY A 121 -14.14 -27.77 12.92
CA GLY A 121 -14.14 -26.36 13.30
C GLY A 121 -13.31 -25.50 12.35
N SER A 122 -12.64 -24.49 12.86
CA SER A 122 -11.80 -23.60 12.05
C SER A 122 -10.48 -24.26 11.63
N LEU A 123 -10.08 -24.02 10.37
CA LEU A 123 -8.77 -24.33 9.83
C LEU A 123 -7.95 -23.04 9.78
N VAL A 124 -6.82 -22.99 10.47
CA VAL A 124 -5.93 -21.82 10.54
C VAL A 124 -4.54 -22.17 10.01
N LEU A 125 -4.07 -21.44 9.02
CA LEU A 125 -2.70 -21.48 8.52
C LEU A 125 -2.01 -20.14 8.84
N GLY A 126 -1.02 -20.16 9.74
CA GLY A 126 -0.26 -18.96 10.13
C GLY A 126 1.14 -18.95 9.52
N GLY A 127 1.38 -18.15 8.46
CA GLY A 127 2.66 -18.07 7.77
C GLY A 127 3.13 -19.41 7.19
N GLN A 128 2.20 -20.25 6.77
CA GLN A 128 2.46 -21.59 6.24
C GLN A 128 2.82 -21.52 4.76
N ARG A 129 3.80 -22.35 4.39
CA ARG A 129 4.07 -22.67 2.99
C ARG A 129 3.67 -24.11 2.73
N VAL A 130 2.68 -24.30 1.88
CA VAL A 130 2.19 -25.63 1.48
C VAL A 130 2.54 -25.86 0.02
N HIS A 131 3.28 -26.92 -0.25
CA HIS A 131 3.60 -27.39 -1.59
C HIS A 131 3.05 -28.80 -1.77
N SER A 132 2.27 -29.00 -2.84
CA SER A 132 1.65 -30.27 -3.20
C SER A 132 2.01 -30.62 -4.65
N GLY A 133 2.45 -31.84 -4.89
CA GLY A 133 2.65 -32.36 -6.25
C GLY A 133 1.34 -32.74 -6.96
N GLY A 134 0.21 -32.82 -6.23
CA GLY A 134 -1.13 -33.11 -6.72
C GLY A 134 -2.14 -32.04 -6.37
N ASP A 135 -3.40 -32.45 -6.21
CA ASP A 135 -4.48 -31.56 -5.78
C ASP A 135 -4.32 -31.15 -4.30
N THR A 136 -4.75 -29.95 -3.98
CA THR A 136 -4.76 -29.45 -2.60
C THR A 136 -6.18 -29.12 -2.18
N ARG A 137 -6.61 -29.65 -1.03
CA ARG A 137 -7.91 -29.38 -0.45
C ARG A 137 -7.78 -28.90 0.99
N LEU A 138 -8.34 -27.73 1.27
CA LEU A 138 -8.48 -27.16 2.60
C LEU A 138 -9.96 -27.01 2.91
N ALA A 139 -10.42 -27.59 4.03
CA ALA A 139 -11.82 -27.52 4.41
C ALA A 139 -11.97 -27.28 5.92
N GLY A 140 -12.92 -26.42 6.29
CA GLY A 140 -13.26 -26.13 7.69
C GLY A 140 -14.61 -25.47 7.83
N ASP A 141 -15.05 -25.29 9.07
CA ASP A 141 -16.17 -24.40 9.38
C ASP A 141 -15.84 -22.97 8.89
N SER A 142 -14.64 -22.51 9.20
CA SER A 142 -14.02 -21.31 8.64
C SER A 142 -12.56 -21.59 8.28
N VAL A 143 -12.01 -20.85 7.33
CA VAL A 143 -10.61 -20.98 6.91
C VAL A 143 -9.90 -19.64 7.05
N VAL A 144 -8.79 -19.64 7.80
CA VAL A 144 -7.97 -18.45 8.02
C VAL A 144 -6.57 -18.70 7.48
N LEU A 145 -6.16 -17.88 6.52
CA LEU A 145 -4.84 -17.88 5.90
C LEU A 145 -4.07 -16.65 6.40
N ASP A 146 -3.61 -16.73 7.64
CA ASP A 146 -2.95 -15.61 8.29
C ASP A 146 -1.47 -15.52 7.94
N GLY A 147 -0.86 -14.37 8.19
CA GLY A 147 0.55 -14.13 8.00
C GLY A 147 1.30 -13.92 9.30
N LEU A 148 2.63 -13.91 9.19
CA LEU A 148 3.54 -13.53 10.27
C LEU A 148 4.17 -12.19 9.93
N THR A 149 4.44 -11.37 10.95
CA THR A 149 5.31 -10.21 10.81
C THR A 149 6.68 -10.54 11.39
N LEU A 150 7.72 -10.43 10.58
CA LEU A 150 9.10 -10.60 10.97
C LEU A 150 9.76 -9.24 11.11
N GLU A 151 10.32 -8.96 12.28
CA GLU A 151 10.97 -7.69 12.56
C GLU A 151 12.49 -7.80 12.43
N SER A 152 13.10 -6.77 11.90
CA SER A 152 14.54 -6.56 11.87
C SER A 152 14.83 -5.15 12.32
N ARG A 153 15.70 -4.97 13.31
CA ARG A 153 16.09 -3.67 13.85
C ARG A 153 17.58 -3.58 14.02
N GLN A 154 18.17 -2.53 13.48
CA GLN A 154 19.55 -2.16 13.73
C GLN A 154 19.58 -0.72 14.29
N GLU A 155 20.15 -0.55 15.47
CA GLU A 155 20.28 0.74 16.09
C GLU A 155 21.73 0.95 16.53
N ALA A 156 22.29 2.11 16.22
CA ALA A 156 23.56 2.56 16.75
C ALA A 156 23.40 4.00 17.27
N ARG A 157 23.70 4.21 18.53
CA ARG A 157 23.66 5.54 19.16
C ARG A 157 24.87 5.77 20.04
N ASN A 158 25.34 7.01 20.09
CA ASN A 158 26.31 7.45 21.07
C ASN A 158 25.57 8.07 22.26
N VAL A 159 25.77 7.54 23.46
CA VAL A 159 25.16 8.07 24.68
C VAL A 159 25.82 9.41 25.00
N GLY A 160 25.02 10.44 25.26
CA GLY A 160 25.50 11.81 25.47
C GLY A 160 25.73 12.62 24.19
N ALA A 161 25.44 12.06 23.01
CA ALA A 161 25.50 12.75 21.74
C ALA A 161 24.22 12.54 20.92
N THR A 162 23.94 13.47 19.99
CA THR A 162 22.76 13.40 19.11
C THR A 162 22.88 12.41 17.96
N ALA A 163 24.04 11.72 17.83
CA ALA A 163 24.25 10.75 16.78
C ALA A 163 23.38 9.50 17.00
N LEU A 164 22.60 9.18 15.99
CA LEU A 164 21.69 8.04 15.96
C LEU A 164 21.66 7.45 14.54
N SER A 165 21.73 6.13 14.46
CA SER A 165 21.35 5.39 13.26
C SER A 165 20.36 4.32 13.66
N LEU A 166 19.17 4.34 13.09
CA LEU A 166 18.11 3.37 13.32
C LEU A 166 17.61 2.88 11.97
N ASP A 167 17.53 1.58 11.80
CA ASP A 167 16.91 0.90 10.67
C ASP A 167 15.99 -0.18 11.25
N THR A 168 14.70 -0.02 11.09
CA THR A 168 13.67 -0.97 11.54
C THR A 168 12.85 -1.40 10.34
N ARG A 169 12.69 -2.70 10.16
CA ARG A 169 11.91 -3.29 9.09
C ARG A 169 10.95 -4.31 9.64
N GLY A 170 9.70 -4.20 9.26
CA GLY A 170 8.67 -5.20 9.43
C GLY A 170 8.38 -5.85 8.08
N ARG A 171 8.50 -7.17 7.99
CA ARG A 171 8.19 -7.92 6.78
C ARG A 171 7.00 -8.83 7.04
N HIS A 172 5.94 -8.64 6.28
CA HIS A 172 4.82 -9.57 6.28
C HIS A 172 5.16 -10.83 5.48
N VAL A 173 4.89 -11.99 6.05
CA VAL A 173 5.00 -13.30 5.40
C VAL A 173 3.64 -13.96 5.45
N GLY A 174 2.88 -13.82 4.39
CA GLY A 174 1.57 -14.45 4.24
C GLY A 174 1.65 -15.95 4.06
N SER A 175 0.54 -16.64 4.23
CA SER A 175 0.45 -18.05 3.89
C SER A 175 0.50 -18.24 2.37
N ALA A 176 1.30 -19.20 1.92
CA ALA A 176 1.52 -19.50 0.50
C ALA A 176 1.18 -20.97 0.22
N ILE A 177 0.31 -21.20 -0.75
CA ILE A 177 -0.13 -22.54 -1.14
C ILE A 177 0.14 -22.73 -2.63
N GLN A 178 0.95 -23.70 -2.96
CA GLN A 178 1.25 -24.10 -4.34
C GLN A 178 0.76 -25.53 -4.56
N SER A 179 -0.18 -25.69 -5.47
CA SER A 179 -0.78 -26.97 -5.85
C SER A 179 -0.35 -27.41 -7.25
N GLY A 180 0.20 -28.58 -7.38
CA GLY A 180 0.51 -29.20 -8.68
C GLY A 180 -0.73 -29.64 -9.48
N GLY A 181 -1.92 -29.52 -8.89
CA GLY A 181 -3.23 -29.78 -9.49
C GLY A 181 -4.22 -28.67 -9.21
N THR A 182 -5.42 -29.06 -8.79
CA THR A 182 -6.48 -28.14 -8.36
C THR A 182 -6.25 -27.71 -6.91
N LEU A 183 -6.47 -26.43 -6.61
CA LEU A 183 -6.51 -25.90 -5.25
C LEU A 183 -7.95 -25.58 -4.90
N GLU A 184 -8.49 -26.27 -3.91
CA GLU A 184 -9.84 -26.07 -3.39
C GLU A 184 -9.77 -25.62 -1.91
N ILE A 185 -10.39 -24.49 -1.59
CA ILE A 185 -10.55 -24.00 -0.23
C ILE A 185 -12.04 -23.81 0.06
N THR A 186 -12.55 -24.51 1.06
CA THR A 186 -13.99 -24.53 1.37
C THR A 186 -14.23 -24.16 2.83
N ALA A 187 -15.14 -23.21 3.06
CA ALA A 187 -15.63 -22.85 4.38
C ALA A 187 -17.15 -23.11 4.46
N THR A 188 -17.57 -24.06 5.29
CA THR A 188 -18.94 -24.62 5.29
C THR A 188 -19.78 -24.21 6.51
N GLY A 189 -19.22 -23.46 7.45
CA GLY A 189 -19.97 -22.95 8.59
C GLY A 189 -21.11 -22.03 8.15
N LYS A 190 -22.23 -22.11 8.85
CA LYS A 190 -23.37 -21.25 8.56
C LYS A 190 -23.30 -19.98 9.39
N PRO A 191 -23.18 -18.79 8.75
CA PRO A 191 -23.25 -17.54 9.49
C PRO A 191 -24.58 -17.40 10.22
N ALA A 192 -24.54 -17.08 11.51
CA ALA A 192 -25.74 -16.83 12.30
C ALA A 192 -26.34 -15.44 12.01
N ASP A 193 -25.46 -14.48 11.67
CA ASP A 193 -25.78 -13.09 11.35
C ASP A 193 -24.74 -12.49 10.42
N ALA A 194 -24.88 -11.20 10.09
CA ALA A 194 -23.96 -10.49 9.20
C ALA A 194 -22.54 -10.35 9.77
N GLU A 195 -22.37 -10.34 11.09
CA GLU A 195 -21.09 -10.20 11.78
C GLU A 195 -20.40 -11.55 12.03
N SER A 196 -21.12 -12.67 11.82
CA SER A 196 -20.60 -14.01 12.01
C SER A 196 -19.42 -14.31 11.07
N THR A 197 -18.35 -14.83 11.65
CA THR A 197 -17.18 -15.29 10.90
C THR A 197 -17.27 -16.75 10.48
N ALA A 198 -18.32 -17.47 10.89
CA ALA A 198 -18.56 -18.83 10.44
C ALA A 198 -18.75 -18.88 8.92
N GLY A 199 -18.26 -19.93 8.32
CA GLY A 199 -18.31 -20.12 6.87
C GLY A 199 -17.44 -19.17 6.06
N SER A 200 -16.54 -18.38 6.71
CA SER A 200 -15.73 -17.38 6.00
C SER A 200 -14.33 -17.89 5.68
N ILE A 201 -13.79 -17.41 4.55
CA ILE A 201 -12.38 -17.54 4.17
C ILE A 201 -11.72 -16.17 4.31
N ARG A 202 -10.68 -16.09 5.15
CA ARG A 202 -9.95 -14.84 5.40
C ARG A 202 -8.46 -15.02 5.21
N GLY A 203 -7.78 -13.96 4.78
CA GLY A 203 -6.34 -13.98 4.67
C GLY A 203 -5.73 -12.61 4.52
N SER A 204 -4.41 -12.52 4.73
CA SER A 204 -3.65 -11.29 4.50
C SER A 204 -2.34 -11.62 3.78
N GLY A 205 -2.09 -10.91 2.65
CA GLY A 205 -0.89 -11.11 1.85
C GLY A 205 -0.73 -12.55 1.35
N VAL A 206 -1.85 -13.25 1.08
CA VAL A 206 -1.85 -14.67 0.70
C VAL A 206 -1.33 -14.87 -0.73
N GLN A 207 -0.69 -16.03 -0.96
CA GLN A 207 -0.26 -16.47 -2.29
C GLN A 207 -0.86 -17.85 -2.57
N LEU A 208 -1.81 -17.90 -3.50
CA LEU A 208 -2.52 -19.12 -3.90
C LEU A 208 -2.22 -19.42 -5.36
N ASP A 209 -1.53 -20.52 -5.62
CA ASP A 209 -1.12 -20.93 -6.95
C ASP A 209 -1.59 -22.36 -7.22
N ALA A 210 -2.41 -22.54 -8.23
CA ALA A 210 -2.89 -23.82 -8.69
C ALA A 210 -2.40 -24.08 -10.12
N ALA A 211 -1.82 -25.24 -10.38
CA ALA A 211 -1.45 -25.60 -11.75
C ALA A 211 -2.68 -25.77 -12.66
N ARG A 212 -3.85 -26.06 -12.08
CA ARG A 212 -5.13 -26.15 -12.79
C ARG A 212 -6.12 -25.12 -12.24
N THR A 213 -7.15 -25.52 -11.59
CA THR A 213 -8.23 -24.63 -11.13
C THR A 213 -8.01 -24.22 -9.67
N LEU A 214 -8.13 -22.92 -9.41
CA LEU A 214 -8.24 -22.35 -8.08
C LEU A 214 -9.71 -22.12 -7.74
N THR A 215 -10.21 -22.76 -6.69
CA THR A 215 -11.59 -22.61 -6.23
C THR A 215 -11.63 -22.23 -4.76
N LEU A 216 -12.29 -21.13 -4.46
CA LEU A 216 -12.62 -20.71 -3.10
C LEU A 216 -14.15 -20.66 -2.95
N ALA A 217 -14.70 -21.45 -2.01
CA ALA A 217 -16.12 -21.50 -1.77
C ALA A 217 -16.44 -21.28 -0.29
N ALA A 218 -17.23 -20.27 -0.01
CA ALA A 218 -17.59 -19.87 1.36
C ALA A 218 -19.11 -19.73 1.53
N GLU A 219 -19.65 -20.29 2.61
CA GLU A 219 -21.01 -19.96 3.02
C GLU A 219 -21.12 -18.55 3.61
N GLY A 220 -20.08 -18.05 4.21
CA GLY A 220 -19.89 -16.68 4.65
C GLY A 220 -19.10 -15.84 3.65
N ASP A 221 -18.26 -14.99 4.18
CA ASP A 221 -17.50 -14.00 3.40
C ASP A 221 -16.13 -14.53 2.97
N ILE A 222 -15.66 -14.06 1.80
CA ILE A 222 -14.26 -14.19 1.39
C ILE A 222 -13.63 -12.80 1.49
N THR A 223 -12.62 -12.68 2.37
CA THR A 223 -11.95 -11.40 2.61
C THR A 223 -10.44 -11.57 2.57
N PHE A 224 -9.79 -10.95 1.59
CA PHE A 224 -8.34 -10.89 1.52
C PHE A 224 -7.88 -9.44 1.67
N ALA A 225 -7.23 -9.16 2.82
CA ALA A 225 -6.59 -7.90 3.09
C ALA A 225 -5.13 -7.91 2.61
N ALA A 226 -4.58 -6.76 2.29
CA ALA A 226 -3.15 -6.65 2.06
C ALA A 226 -2.38 -6.85 3.37
N GLY A 227 -1.27 -7.61 3.33
CA GLY A 227 -0.28 -7.59 4.39
C GLY A 227 0.50 -6.27 4.37
N ARG A 228 1.32 -6.00 5.40
CA ARG A 228 2.07 -4.73 5.50
C ARG A 228 3.55 -4.98 5.68
N ASN A 229 4.34 -4.37 4.81
CA ASN A 229 5.79 -4.29 4.95
C ASN A 229 6.16 -2.86 5.34
N THR A 230 6.88 -2.71 6.45
CA THR A 230 7.27 -1.41 6.99
C THR A 230 8.77 -1.24 7.00
N GLU A 231 9.24 -0.03 6.75
CA GLU A 231 10.64 0.35 6.87
C GLU A 231 10.71 1.75 7.49
N ASP A 232 11.43 1.85 8.63
CA ASP A 232 11.74 3.11 9.28
C ASP A 232 13.25 3.26 9.40
N TYR A 233 13.77 4.29 8.76
CA TYR A 233 15.18 4.62 8.79
C TYR A 233 15.40 6.03 9.34
N VAL A 234 16.26 6.15 10.34
CA VAL A 234 16.67 7.43 10.92
C VAL A 234 18.19 7.48 11.01
N SER A 235 18.79 8.52 10.46
CA SER A 235 20.22 8.79 10.60
C SER A 235 20.43 10.24 11.04
N ARG A 236 21.15 10.44 12.14
CA ARG A 236 21.52 11.76 12.66
C ARG A 236 23.00 11.77 12.97
N ASN A 237 23.71 12.76 12.48
CA ASN A 237 25.12 12.94 12.81
C ASN A 237 25.30 13.50 14.22
N ARG A 238 26.53 13.39 14.78
CA ARG A 238 26.87 13.82 16.13
C ARG A 238 26.60 15.30 16.39
N ALA A 239 26.72 16.14 15.38
CA ALA A 239 26.52 17.59 15.49
C ALA A 239 25.05 18.03 15.30
N GLY A 240 24.13 17.09 14.98
CA GLY A 240 22.74 17.40 14.64
C GLY A 240 22.60 18.27 13.38
N THR A 241 23.64 18.29 12.54
CA THR A 241 23.70 19.13 11.32
C THR A 241 23.29 18.36 10.06
N ALA A 242 23.14 17.07 10.16
CA ALA A 242 22.62 16.23 9.10
C ALA A 242 21.65 15.21 9.71
N ILE A 243 20.43 15.20 9.20
CA ILE A 243 19.36 14.28 9.58
C ILE A 243 18.78 13.71 8.29
N VAL A 244 18.58 12.41 8.28
CA VAL A 244 17.84 11.70 7.22
C VAL A 244 16.84 10.79 7.94
N GLU A 245 15.58 10.97 7.63
CA GLU A 245 14.48 10.15 8.14
C GLU A 245 13.70 9.64 6.93
N ARG A 246 13.44 8.33 6.88
CA ARG A 246 12.65 7.67 5.84
C ARG A 246 11.69 6.72 6.50
N SER A 247 10.46 6.72 6.04
CA SER A 247 9.50 5.69 6.38
C SER A 247 8.83 5.16 5.12
N ARG A 248 8.54 3.87 5.10
CA ARG A 248 7.78 3.20 4.06
C ARG A 248 6.82 2.23 4.70
N ASP A 249 5.63 2.20 4.17
CA ASP A 249 4.59 1.23 4.50
C ASP A 249 3.98 0.74 3.20
N GLU A 250 4.39 -0.45 2.77
CA GLU A 250 4.04 -1.02 1.47
C GLU A 250 3.14 -2.25 1.64
N SER A 251 2.18 -2.39 0.77
CA SER A 251 1.24 -3.51 0.75
C SER A 251 1.92 -4.80 0.28
N ALA A 252 1.88 -5.84 1.10
CA ALA A 252 2.12 -7.20 0.66
C ALA A 252 0.84 -7.71 -0.02
N ARG A 253 0.84 -7.73 -1.34
CA ARG A 253 -0.33 -8.01 -2.17
C ARG A 253 -0.77 -9.46 -2.07
N ASN A 254 -2.07 -9.68 -2.24
CA ASN A 254 -2.62 -11.03 -2.43
C ASN A 254 -2.41 -11.48 -3.87
N GLY A 255 -1.91 -12.71 -4.07
CA GLY A 255 -1.69 -13.31 -5.38
C GLY A 255 -2.56 -14.56 -5.55
N LEU A 256 -3.33 -14.63 -6.61
CA LEU A 256 -4.16 -15.77 -6.97
C LEU A 256 -3.87 -16.14 -8.42
N SER A 257 -3.48 -17.40 -8.66
CA SER A 257 -3.18 -17.90 -10.00
C SER A 257 -3.70 -19.32 -10.25
N GLY A 258 -4.00 -19.63 -11.48
CA GLY A 258 -4.49 -20.93 -11.92
C GLY A 258 -4.89 -20.91 -13.39
N GLU A 259 -5.15 -22.07 -14.01
CA GLU A 259 -5.74 -22.14 -15.36
C GLU A 259 -7.17 -21.57 -15.39
N ALA A 260 -7.90 -21.66 -14.28
CA ALA A 260 -9.16 -20.98 -14.03
C ALA A 260 -9.25 -20.56 -12.56
N ILE A 261 -9.93 -19.46 -12.27
CA ILE A 261 -10.14 -18.94 -10.91
C ILE A 261 -11.62 -18.79 -10.65
N ASN A 262 -12.11 -19.45 -9.58
CA ASN A 262 -13.51 -19.40 -9.15
C ASN A 262 -13.59 -19.01 -7.68
N LEU A 263 -14.23 -17.90 -7.38
CA LEU A 263 -14.51 -17.45 -6.02
C LEU A 263 -16.01 -17.31 -5.83
N ALA A 264 -16.56 -17.90 -4.77
CA ALA A 264 -17.97 -17.82 -4.46
C ALA A 264 -18.18 -17.64 -2.94
N GLY A 265 -18.93 -16.62 -2.54
CA GLY A 265 -19.19 -16.32 -1.13
C GLY A 265 -20.45 -15.48 -0.91
N ARG A 266 -20.75 -15.17 0.35
CA ARG A 266 -21.80 -14.20 0.69
C ARG A 266 -21.38 -12.80 0.27
N ASN A 267 -20.26 -12.31 0.83
CA ASN A 267 -19.57 -11.12 0.37
C ASN A 267 -18.16 -11.48 -0.11
N LEU A 268 -17.69 -10.82 -1.13
CA LEU A 268 -16.32 -10.90 -1.60
C LEU A 268 -15.64 -9.56 -1.45
N THR A 269 -14.51 -9.51 -0.72
CA THR A 269 -13.67 -8.32 -0.61
C THR A 269 -12.22 -8.70 -0.90
N LEU A 270 -11.67 -8.13 -1.96
CA LEU A 270 -10.28 -8.34 -2.35
C LEU A 270 -9.54 -7.01 -2.34
N GLU A 271 -8.60 -6.84 -1.40
CA GLU A 271 -7.78 -5.64 -1.29
C GLU A 271 -6.39 -5.87 -1.89
N ALA A 272 -5.97 -4.96 -2.78
CA ALA A 272 -4.65 -5.02 -3.42
C ALA A 272 -4.31 -6.40 -3.99
N ALA A 273 -5.28 -7.08 -4.57
CA ALA A 273 -5.13 -8.43 -5.08
C ALA A 273 -4.70 -8.43 -6.56
N THR A 274 -3.95 -9.46 -6.94
CA THR A 274 -3.59 -9.75 -8.33
C THR A 274 -4.08 -11.15 -8.68
N LEU A 275 -5.05 -11.22 -9.58
CA LEU A 275 -5.58 -12.46 -10.11
C LEU A 275 -5.06 -12.65 -11.54
N VAL A 276 -4.41 -13.77 -11.80
CA VAL A 276 -3.87 -14.06 -13.14
C VAL A 276 -4.27 -15.47 -13.58
N THR A 277 -4.96 -15.55 -14.71
CA THR A 277 -5.37 -16.83 -15.29
C THR A 277 -5.38 -16.76 -16.83
N PRO A 278 -4.85 -17.78 -17.53
CA PRO A 278 -5.02 -17.89 -18.97
C PRO A 278 -6.46 -18.25 -19.39
N GLY A 279 -7.29 -18.72 -18.45
CA GLY A 279 -8.69 -19.05 -18.68
C GLY A 279 -9.64 -18.02 -18.08
N LYS A 280 -10.71 -18.50 -17.47
CA LYS A 280 -11.78 -17.65 -16.93
C LYS A 280 -11.57 -17.33 -15.45
N ALA A 281 -11.74 -16.06 -15.09
CA ALA A 281 -11.89 -15.60 -13.72
C ALA A 281 -13.37 -15.35 -13.42
N THR A 282 -13.93 -16.10 -12.48
CA THR A 282 -15.34 -16.01 -12.06
C THR A 282 -15.40 -15.66 -10.57
N LEU A 283 -15.94 -14.50 -10.25
CA LEU A 283 -16.15 -14.03 -8.89
C LEU A 283 -17.64 -13.81 -8.67
N VAL A 284 -18.22 -14.54 -7.74
CA VAL A 284 -19.67 -14.48 -7.46
C VAL A 284 -19.90 -14.19 -5.97
N ALA A 285 -20.54 -13.08 -5.69
CA ALA A 285 -21.02 -12.75 -4.34
C ALA A 285 -22.55 -12.82 -4.29
N ARG A 286 -23.10 -13.40 -3.23
CA ARG A 286 -24.56 -13.40 -3.05
C ARG A 286 -25.10 -12.02 -2.64
N GLU A 287 -24.25 -11.21 -1.97
CA GLU A 287 -24.58 -9.85 -1.53
C GLU A 287 -23.65 -8.84 -2.21
N THR A 288 -22.49 -8.55 -1.67
CA THR A 288 -21.60 -7.48 -2.17
C THR A 288 -20.27 -8.04 -2.67
N LEU A 289 -19.83 -7.53 -3.83
CA LEU A 289 -18.50 -7.77 -4.38
C LEU A 289 -17.72 -6.47 -4.41
N ALA A 290 -16.60 -6.39 -3.69
CA ALA A 290 -15.75 -5.21 -3.64
C ALA A 290 -14.30 -5.55 -4.02
N LEU A 291 -13.77 -4.86 -5.05
CA LEU A 291 -12.36 -4.86 -5.40
C LEU A 291 -11.75 -3.55 -4.90
N THR A 292 -11.02 -3.63 -3.80
CA THR A 292 -10.52 -2.45 -3.09
C THR A 292 -9.02 -2.23 -3.31
N ALA A 293 -8.55 -1.04 -2.96
CA ALA A 293 -7.15 -0.67 -2.99
C ALA A 293 -6.62 -0.50 -1.56
N ALA A 294 -5.40 -0.95 -1.33
CA ALA A 294 -4.62 -0.56 -0.16
C ALA A 294 -3.85 0.73 -0.46
N THR A 295 -3.37 1.41 0.56
CA THR A 295 -2.55 2.61 0.40
C THR A 295 -1.11 2.30 0.77
N ASP A 296 -0.18 2.46 -0.17
CA ASP A 296 1.24 2.43 0.08
C ASP A 296 1.71 3.85 0.42
N ALA A 297 2.45 3.99 1.52
CA ALA A 297 2.92 5.27 2.00
C ALA A 297 4.46 5.32 2.03
N ALA A 298 5.04 6.42 1.58
CA ALA A 298 6.45 6.69 1.76
C ALA A 298 6.66 8.15 2.19
N ALA A 299 7.59 8.35 3.11
CA ALA A 299 8.01 9.69 3.53
C ALA A 299 9.52 9.76 3.65
N GLU A 300 10.09 10.85 3.20
CA GLU A 300 11.50 11.18 3.37
C GLU A 300 11.64 12.61 3.91
N HIS A 301 12.45 12.75 4.96
CA HIS A 301 12.81 14.05 5.49
C HIS A 301 14.32 14.13 5.62
N THR A 302 14.92 15.13 5.01
CA THR A 302 16.35 15.41 5.11
C THR A 302 16.60 16.83 5.59
N LEU A 303 17.50 16.97 6.55
CA LEU A 303 17.94 18.27 7.06
C LEU A 303 19.46 18.33 7.00
N THR A 304 19.98 19.40 6.42
CA THR A 304 21.41 19.67 6.37
C THR A 304 21.70 21.09 6.83
N VAL A 305 22.61 21.24 7.78
CA VAL A 305 23.07 22.54 8.28
C VAL A 305 24.55 22.71 7.97
N LYS A 306 24.86 23.66 7.06
CA LYS A 306 26.24 24.03 6.70
C LYS A 306 26.59 25.37 7.36
N LYS A 307 27.70 25.40 8.07
CA LYS A 307 28.26 26.63 8.65
C LYS A 307 29.56 26.96 7.93
N SER A 308 29.68 28.19 7.49
CA SER A 308 30.88 28.70 6.81
C SER A 308 31.16 30.13 7.26
N GLY A 309 32.39 30.57 7.14
CA GLY A 309 32.81 31.93 7.49
C GLY A 309 34.02 31.93 8.42
N ASN A 310 34.45 33.12 8.78
CA ASN A 310 35.57 33.40 9.68
C ASN A 310 35.09 34.15 10.94
N TRP A 311 35.99 34.64 11.79
CA TRP A 311 35.65 35.36 12.98
C TRP A 311 34.86 36.66 12.77
N LEU A 312 34.98 37.26 11.55
CA LEU A 312 34.30 38.53 11.17
C LEU A 312 32.93 38.29 10.51
N SER A 313 32.70 37.14 9.92
CA SER A 313 31.48 36.85 9.18
C SER A 313 31.14 35.37 9.28
N LYS A 314 29.91 35.08 9.75
CA LYS A 314 29.38 33.70 9.84
C LYS A 314 28.15 33.56 8.93
N LYS A 315 28.13 32.49 8.16
CA LYS A 315 26.98 32.10 7.34
C LYS A 315 26.52 30.71 7.77
N THR A 316 25.26 30.58 8.14
CA THR A 316 24.62 29.29 8.38
C THR A 316 23.58 29.08 7.29
N THR A 317 23.66 27.97 6.60
CA THR A 317 22.67 27.54 5.61
C THR A 317 22.03 26.27 6.12
N THR A 318 20.73 26.30 6.33
CA THR A 318 19.90 25.14 6.64
C THR A 318 19.09 24.80 5.41
N THR A 319 19.21 23.57 4.94
CA THR A 319 18.41 23.02 3.85
C THR A 319 17.60 21.87 4.42
N GLU A 320 16.32 21.90 4.18
CA GLU A 320 15.34 20.89 4.61
C GLU A 320 14.56 20.47 3.37
N HIS A 321 14.48 19.17 3.16
CA HIS A 321 13.70 18.55 2.10
C HIS A 321 12.75 17.56 2.75
N THR A 322 11.48 17.66 2.39
CA THR A 322 10.44 16.73 2.85
C THR A 322 9.68 16.24 1.62
N GLU A 323 9.60 14.95 1.46
CA GLU A 323 8.85 14.29 0.42
C GLU A 323 7.90 13.27 1.04
N GLN A 324 6.64 13.26 0.60
CA GLN A 324 5.62 12.30 1.04
C GLN A 324 4.87 11.80 -0.18
N SER A 325 4.63 10.49 -0.24
CA SER A 325 3.79 9.88 -1.26
C SER A 325 2.83 8.89 -0.65
N LEU A 326 1.59 8.93 -1.13
CA LEU A 326 0.56 7.95 -0.89
C LEU A 326 0.17 7.41 -2.26
N GLN A 327 0.30 6.10 -2.47
CA GLN A 327 -0.02 5.44 -3.73
C GLN A 327 -1.05 4.35 -3.50
N ALA A 328 -2.06 4.30 -4.35
CA ALA A 328 -3.08 3.28 -4.29
C ALA A 328 -2.57 1.96 -4.90
N ALA A 329 -2.49 0.93 -4.07
CA ALA A 329 -2.22 -0.44 -4.50
C ALA A 329 -3.53 -1.09 -4.90
N THR A 330 -3.92 -0.95 -6.15
CA THR A 330 -5.23 -1.38 -6.67
C THR A 330 -5.28 -2.86 -6.98
N THR A 331 -6.48 -3.43 -6.97
CA THR A 331 -6.73 -4.82 -7.40
C THR A 331 -6.70 -4.94 -8.93
N ARG A 332 -6.06 -6.01 -9.41
CA ARG A 332 -5.91 -6.31 -10.85
C ARG A 332 -6.37 -7.73 -11.16
N ILE A 333 -7.10 -7.88 -12.25
CA ILE A 333 -7.51 -9.17 -12.80
C ILE A 333 -7.07 -9.23 -14.27
N ASP A 334 -6.22 -10.20 -14.59
CA ASP A 334 -5.82 -10.54 -15.96
C ASP A 334 -6.32 -11.95 -16.28
N ALA A 335 -7.22 -12.08 -17.22
CA ALA A 335 -7.86 -13.35 -17.59
C ALA A 335 -8.17 -13.43 -19.08
N GLN A 336 -8.48 -14.61 -19.58
CA GLN A 336 -9.12 -14.72 -20.90
C GLN A 336 -10.51 -14.10 -20.82
N ASP A 337 -11.35 -14.60 -19.92
CA ASP A 337 -12.68 -14.04 -19.69
C ASP A 337 -12.83 -13.64 -18.23
N ILE A 338 -13.53 -12.53 -17.98
CA ILE A 338 -13.81 -12.03 -16.63
C ILE A 338 -15.31 -12.02 -16.40
N GLN A 339 -15.74 -12.66 -15.33
CA GLN A 339 -17.12 -12.60 -14.87
C GLN A 339 -17.15 -12.17 -13.39
N LEU A 340 -17.65 -10.97 -13.14
CA LEU A 340 -17.94 -10.45 -11.80
C LEU A 340 -19.46 -10.41 -11.63
N GLN A 341 -19.96 -11.04 -10.58
CA GLN A 341 -21.38 -11.09 -10.30
C GLN A 341 -21.65 -10.83 -8.83
N SER A 342 -22.54 -9.91 -8.54
CA SER A 342 -23.03 -9.60 -7.22
C SER A 342 -24.54 -9.66 -7.17
N GLY A 343 -25.11 -10.24 -6.12
CA GLY A 343 -26.54 -10.21 -5.88
C GLY A 343 -27.05 -8.88 -5.30
N GLY A 344 -26.15 -8.08 -4.75
CA GLY A 344 -26.31 -6.69 -4.32
C GLY A 344 -25.35 -5.81 -5.10
N ASP A 345 -24.53 -5.01 -4.40
CA ASP A 345 -23.66 -4.01 -5.02
C ASP A 345 -22.34 -4.59 -5.52
N LEU A 346 -21.81 -3.99 -6.58
CA LEU A 346 -20.51 -4.27 -7.15
C LEU A 346 -19.66 -3.00 -7.12
N ASP A 347 -18.62 -3.00 -6.28
CA ASP A 347 -17.77 -1.84 -6.04
C ASP A 347 -16.35 -2.06 -6.55
N LEU A 348 -15.87 -1.17 -7.41
CA LEU A 348 -14.53 -1.18 -7.97
C LEU A 348 -13.80 0.10 -7.59
N TYR A 349 -12.70 0.00 -6.82
CA TYR A 349 -11.90 1.14 -6.39
C TYR A 349 -10.57 1.18 -7.14
N GLY A 350 -10.51 1.93 -8.23
CA GLY A 350 -9.33 2.03 -9.10
C GLY A 350 -8.91 0.68 -9.70
N ALA A 351 -9.81 -0.28 -9.76
CA ALA A 351 -9.51 -1.64 -10.18
C ALA A 351 -9.10 -1.70 -11.67
N ARG A 352 -8.26 -2.67 -12.00
CA ARG A 352 -7.81 -2.92 -13.37
C ARG A 352 -8.25 -4.30 -13.80
N LEU A 353 -9.19 -4.35 -14.75
CA LEU A 353 -9.69 -5.59 -15.33
C LEU A 353 -9.23 -5.66 -16.77
N ASN A 354 -8.53 -6.73 -17.12
CA ASN A 354 -7.99 -6.97 -18.46
C ASN A 354 -8.40 -8.35 -18.94
N ALA A 355 -9.37 -8.41 -19.85
CA ALA A 355 -9.84 -9.62 -20.48
C ALA A 355 -9.29 -9.71 -21.93
N SER A 356 -8.62 -10.81 -22.26
CA SER A 356 -8.22 -11.08 -23.64
C SER A 356 -9.37 -11.62 -24.50
N GLY A 357 -10.51 -12.00 -23.91
CA GLY A 357 -11.78 -12.35 -24.49
C GLY A 357 -12.87 -11.39 -24.07
N GLU A 358 -13.85 -11.85 -23.30
CA GLU A 358 -15.01 -11.07 -22.87
C GLU A 358 -14.95 -10.68 -21.39
N ALA A 359 -15.57 -9.56 -21.05
CA ALA A 359 -15.74 -9.14 -19.67
C ALA A 359 -17.21 -8.85 -19.37
N ARG A 360 -17.72 -9.46 -18.30
CA ARG A 360 -19.09 -9.27 -17.84
C ARG A 360 -19.12 -8.90 -16.36
N LEU A 361 -19.71 -7.75 -16.05
CA LEU A 361 -19.93 -7.24 -14.72
C LEU A 361 -21.43 -7.14 -14.46
N SER A 362 -21.93 -7.78 -13.41
CA SER A 362 -23.36 -7.80 -13.10
C SER A 362 -23.58 -7.52 -11.62
N ALA A 363 -24.35 -6.50 -11.30
CA ALA A 363 -24.81 -6.15 -9.96
C ALA A 363 -26.32 -6.26 -9.88
N GLY A 364 -26.83 -6.99 -8.90
CA GLY A 364 -28.26 -6.99 -8.59
C GLY A 364 -28.74 -5.66 -7.99
N GLY A 365 -27.85 -4.96 -7.29
CA GLY A 365 -28.00 -3.59 -6.77
C GLY A 365 -27.28 -2.57 -7.64
N GLU A 366 -26.45 -1.75 -7.01
CA GLU A 366 -25.69 -0.67 -7.66
C GLU A 366 -24.33 -1.17 -8.18
N LEU A 367 -23.84 -0.54 -9.25
CA LEU A 367 -22.50 -0.78 -9.78
C LEU A 367 -21.69 0.50 -9.68
N HIS A 368 -20.58 0.47 -8.95
CA HIS A 368 -19.74 1.63 -8.77
C HIS A 368 -18.31 1.37 -9.26
N ALA A 369 -17.80 2.26 -10.07
CA ALA A 369 -16.40 2.31 -10.48
C ALA A 369 -15.80 3.63 -10.00
N TYR A 370 -15.27 3.62 -8.78
CA TYR A 370 -14.65 4.77 -8.14
C TYR A 370 -13.20 4.98 -8.59
N ALA A 371 -12.78 6.22 -8.64
CA ALA A 371 -11.37 6.57 -8.66
C ALA A 371 -10.81 6.58 -7.24
N VAL A 372 -9.53 6.22 -7.10
CA VAL A 372 -8.75 6.39 -5.87
C VAL A 372 -7.67 7.43 -6.11
N GLN A 373 -7.13 8.04 -5.05
CA GLN A 373 -6.19 9.15 -5.18
C GLN A 373 -4.77 8.70 -4.85
N ASP A 374 -3.84 9.04 -5.73
CA ASP A 374 -2.42 9.08 -5.41
C ASP A 374 -2.06 10.50 -4.99
N VAL A 375 -1.29 10.65 -3.92
CA VAL A 375 -0.85 11.95 -3.41
C VAL A 375 0.67 11.99 -3.37
N HIS A 376 1.25 13.01 -3.94
CA HIS A 376 2.68 13.26 -3.88
C HIS A 376 2.94 14.70 -3.48
N SER A 377 3.65 14.90 -2.37
CA SER A 377 3.97 16.21 -1.82
C SER A 377 5.46 16.36 -1.61
N VAL A 378 6.02 17.44 -2.14
CA VAL A 378 7.43 17.80 -1.97
C VAL A 378 7.50 19.20 -1.39
N MET A 379 8.31 19.38 -0.35
CA MET A 379 8.58 20.67 0.25
C MET A 379 10.08 20.86 0.44
N ASP A 380 10.61 21.89 -0.18
CA ASP A 380 11.98 22.34 -0.04
C ASP A 380 12.04 23.66 0.75
N ARG A 381 12.84 23.67 1.78
CA ARG A 381 13.05 24.86 2.61
C ARG A 381 14.54 25.17 2.74
N LYS A 382 14.92 26.39 2.37
CA LYS A 382 16.28 26.88 2.52
C LYS A 382 16.30 28.12 3.37
N LYS A 383 17.01 28.06 4.50
CA LYS A 383 17.20 29.18 5.40
C LYS A 383 18.67 29.57 5.44
N VAL A 384 18.97 30.81 5.10
CA VAL A 384 20.31 31.36 5.14
C VAL A 384 20.34 32.48 6.18
N THR A 385 21.18 32.32 7.20
CA THR A 385 21.44 33.34 8.20
C THR A 385 22.88 33.81 8.01
N ARG A 386 23.07 35.09 7.83
CA ARG A 386 24.38 35.73 7.76
C ARG A 386 24.51 36.75 8.91
N SER A 387 25.59 36.69 9.66
CA SER A 387 25.96 37.68 10.65
C SER A 387 27.34 38.23 10.33
N SER A 388 27.48 39.53 10.28
CA SER A 388 28.76 40.21 10.09
C SER A 388 29.03 41.19 11.24
N LEU A 389 30.23 41.15 11.76
CA LEU A 389 30.73 42.22 12.63
C LEU A 389 31.24 43.35 11.73
N GLY A 390 30.55 44.47 11.70
CA GLY A 390 31.04 45.69 11.06
C GLY A 390 32.21 46.27 11.84
N ALA A 391 33.41 45.92 11.47
CA ALA A 391 34.58 46.63 11.99
C ALA A 391 34.88 47.77 11.03
N ASN A 392 34.58 48.99 11.44
CA ASN A 392 35.12 50.16 10.76
C ASN A 392 36.52 50.40 11.30
N LEU A 393 37.51 49.98 10.48
CA LEU A 393 38.95 50.08 10.80
C LEU A 393 39.46 51.52 10.88
N PHE A 394 38.60 52.52 10.66
CA PHE A 394 39.04 53.93 10.52
C PHE A 394 38.43 54.90 11.55
N ALA A 395 37.69 54.44 12.57
CA ALA A 395 37.20 55.32 13.62
C ALA A 395 37.26 54.64 15.01
N PRO A 396 38.20 55.02 15.87
CA PRO A 396 38.21 54.56 17.27
C PRO A 396 37.02 55.16 18.01
N GLY A 397 36.09 54.32 18.49
CA GLY A 397 35.03 54.74 19.38
C GLY A 397 33.58 54.54 18.93
N PHE A 398 33.31 54.11 17.69
CA PHE A 398 31.95 53.79 17.24
C PHE A 398 31.78 52.28 17.02
N MET A 399 31.05 51.64 17.87
CA MET A 399 30.53 50.30 17.66
C MET A 399 29.34 50.39 16.69
N PHE A 400 29.48 49.92 15.47
CA PHE A 400 28.35 49.72 14.58
C PHE A 400 27.62 48.41 14.97
N PRO A 401 26.29 48.40 14.97
CA PRO A 401 25.55 47.20 15.30
C PRO A 401 25.85 46.08 14.32
N SER A 402 26.16 44.91 14.84
CA SER A 402 26.32 43.70 14.03
C SER A 402 25.03 43.41 13.26
N GLY A 403 25.09 43.49 11.93
CA GLY A 403 23.96 43.21 11.08
C GLY A 403 23.73 41.72 10.95
N SER A 404 22.54 41.26 11.26
CA SER A 404 22.10 39.89 10.93
C SER A 404 21.03 39.93 9.84
N THR A 405 21.26 39.19 8.77
CA THR A 405 20.25 38.98 7.73
C THR A 405 19.84 37.52 7.69
N LYS A 406 18.53 37.29 7.65
CA LYS A 406 17.91 35.98 7.51
C LYS A 406 17.11 35.95 6.22
N THR A 407 17.39 34.99 5.36
CA THR A 407 16.60 34.70 4.17
C THR A 407 16.07 33.29 4.27
N GLU A 408 14.77 33.13 4.09
CA GLU A 408 14.10 31.84 4.08
C GLU A 408 13.34 31.72 2.78
N THR A 409 13.61 30.67 2.03
CA THR A 409 12.91 30.30 0.80
C THR A 409 12.21 28.99 1.04
N ARG A 410 10.96 28.89 0.64
CA ARG A 410 10.17 27.67 0.70
C ARG A 410 9.50 27.42 -0.64
N ASP A 411 9.72 26.25 -1.18
CA ASP A 411 9.10 25.73 -2.36
C ASP A 411 8.24 24.54 -1.97
N SER A 412 6.99 24.49 -2.41
CA SER A 412 6.14 23.33 -2.20
C SER A 412 5.41 22.95 -3.48
N ARG A 413 5.24 21.66 -3.66
CA ARG A 413 4.46 21.07 -4.73
C ARG A 413 3.68 19.89 -4.17
N THR A 414 2.36 19.91 -4.32
CA THR A 414 1.48 18.79 -3.99
C THR A 414 0.68 18.42 -5.22
N SER A 415 0.72 17.15 -5.60
CA SER A 415 -0.04 16.56 -6.70
C SER A 415 -0.96 15.51 -6.14
N GLU A 416 -2.23 15.63 -6.43
CA GLU A 416 -3.27 14.63 -6.18
C GLU A 416 -3.71 14.11 -7.55
N GLU A 417 -3.45 12.84 -7.84
CA GLU A 417 -3.75 12.22 -9.13
C GLU A 417 -4.79 11.12 -8.96
N ALA A 418 -5.89 11.21 -9.70
CA ALA A 418 -6.93 10.22 -9.69
C ALA A 418 -6.51 8.96 -10.45
N GLN A 419 -6.42 7.82 -9.75
CA GLN A 419 -6.27 6.50 -10.33
C GLN A 419 -7.66 5.94 -10.61
N VAL A 420 -8.06 5.98 -11.86
CA VAL A 420 -9.40 5.58 -12.29
C VAL A 420 -9.48 4.07 -12.55
N THR A 421 -10.67 3.52 -12.39
CA THR A 421 -10.95 2.13 -12.79
C THR A 421 -10.74 1.95 -14.29
N GLN A 422 -10.09 0.86 -14.67
CA GLN A 422 -9.78 0.52 -16.06
C GLN A 422 -10.39 -0.84 -16.41
N LEU A 423 -11.23 -0.85 -17.41
CA LEU A 423 -11.91 -2.02 -17.93
C LEU A 423 -11.46 -2.25 -19.38
N GLN A 424 -10.71 -3.31 -19.62
CA GLN A 424 -10.23 -3.66 -20.96
C GLN A 424 -10.75 -5.03 -21.36
N SER A 425 -11.24 -5.15 -22.58
CA SER A 425 -11.69 -6.41 -23.16
C SER A 425 -11.35 -6.46 -24.65
N ALA A 426 -10.70 -7.52 -25.10
CA ALA A 426 -10.49 -7.69 -26.54
C ALA A 426 -11.81 -8.04 -27.28
N GLY A 427 -12.78 -8.64 -26.58
CA GLY A 427 -14.13 -8.91 -27.03
C GLY A 427 -15.14 -7.88 -26.50
N GLU A 428 -16.34 -8.37 -26.19
CA GLU A 428 -17.40 -7.56 -25.60
C GLU A 428 -17.16 -7.27 -24.11
N LEU A 429 -17.48 -6.05 -23.70
CA LEU A 429 -17.61 -5.69 -22.29
C LEU A 429 -19.06 -5.35 -22.01
N THR A 430 -19.69 -6.08 -21.11
CA THR A 430 -21.07 -5.86 -20.69
C THR A 430 -21.09 -5.52 -19.20
N THR A 431 -21.76 -4.42 -18.83
CA THR A 431 -22.08 -4.09 -17.44
C THR A 431 -23.60 -4.07 -17.28
N GLN A 432 -24.09 -4.68 -16.20
CA GLN A 432 -25.51 -4.72 -15.86
C GLN A 432 -25.70 -4.34 -14.40
N SER A 433 -26.65 -3.47 -14.10
CA SER A 433 -27.06 -3.15 -12.73
C SER A 433 -28.56 -3.11 -12.58
N GLY A 434 -29.05 -3.56 -11.41
CA GLY A 434 -30.46 -3.39 -11.02
C GLY A 434 -30.76 -1.98 -10.54
N GLY A 435 -29.81 -1.35 -9.84
CA GLY A 435 -29.82 0.03 -9.38
C GLY A 435 -28.97 0.95 -10.24
N ASP A 436 -28.48 2.02 -9.63
CA ASP A 436 -27.63 3.01 -10.29
C ASP A 436 -26.29 2.40 -10.76
N THR A 437 -25.73 2.96 -11.82
CA THR A 437 -24.36 2.71 -12.23
C THR A 437 -23.58 4.01 -12.19
N LEU A 438 -22.54 4.06 -11.35
CA LEU A 438 -21.61 5.18 -11.25
C LEU A 438 -20.27 4.80 -11.90
N LEU A 439 -19.87 5.57 -12.91
CA LEU A 439 -18.55 5.49 -13.53
C LEU A 439 -17.81 6.81 -13.29
N GLN A 440 -16.82 6.81 -12.38
CA GLN A 440 -16.02 7.98 -12.04
C GLN A 440 -14.71 7.99 -12.83
N GLY A 441 -14.62 8.81 -13.87
CA GLY A 441 -13.43 8.91 -14.73
C GLY A 441 -13.00 7.60 -15.40
N THR A 442 -13.83 6.58 -15.32
CA THR A 442 -13.56 5.21 -15.74
C THR A 442 -13.09 5.14 -17.19
N ARG A 443 -12.03 4.35 -17.43
CA ARG A 443 -11.52 4.07 -18.77
C ARG A 443 -11.98 2.72 -19.24
N ILE A 444 -12.68 2.67 -20.35
CA ILE A 444 -13.16 1.44 -20.98
C ILE A 444 -12.53 1.33 -22.36
N ALA A 445 -12.01 0.16 -22.70
CA ALA A 445 -11.52 -0.17 -24.03
C ALA A 445 -11.99 -1.59 -24.37
N ALA A 446 -12.93 -1.71 -25.33
CA ALA A 446 -13.49 -2.99 -25.75
C ALA A 446 -13.83 -2.99 -27.24
N ALA A 447 -13.93 -4.18 -27.83
CA ALA A 447 -14.44 -4.33 -29.20
C ALA A 447 -15.89 -3.84 -29.31
N GLN A 448 -16.69 -4.06 -28.26
CA GLN A 448 -18.05 -3.58 -28.09
C GLN A 448 -18.29 -3.35 -26.60
N THR A 449 -18.87 -2.20 -26.22
CA THR A 449 -19.26 -1.91 -24.84
C THR A 449 -20.78 -1.81 -24.74
N THR A 450 -21.37 -2.54 -23.80
CA THR A 450 -22.80 -2.49 -23.49
C THR A 450 -22.98 -2.13 -22.01
N LEU A 451 -23.65 -1.00 -21.73
CA LEU A 451 -23.96 -0.55 -20.39
C LEU A 451 -25.48 -0.62 -20.18
N GLU A 452 -25.94 -1.49 -19.30
CA GLU A 452 -27.36 -1.73 -19.00
C GLU A 452 -27.65 -1.35 -17.54
N VAL A 453 -28.57 -0.41 -17.34
CA VAL A 453 -28.89 0.14 -16.02
C VAL A 453 -30.38 0.01 -15.75
N GLY A 454 -30.75 -0.42 -14.56
CA GLY A 454 -32.14 -0.69 -14.18
C GLY A 454 -32.67 -1.97 -14.82
N VAL A 455 -31.83 -3.01 -14.91
CA VAL A 455 -32.19 -4.31 -15.55
C VAL A 455 -32.01 -5.46 -14.57
N GLY A 456 -32.64 -6.60 -14.85
CA GLY A 456 -32.58 -7.82 -14.03
C GLY A 456 -33.69 -7.92 -13.00
N ASP A 457 -33.59 -8.95 -12.13
CA ASP A 457 -34.64 -9.30 -11.16
C ASP A 457 -34.89 -8.24 -10.07
N LYS A 458 -33.87 -7.40 -9.79
CA LYS A 458 -33.94 -6.31 -8.82
C LYS A 458 -33.95 -4.93 -9.49
N ALA A 459 -34.38 -4.85 -10.75
CA ALA A 459 -34.42 -3.61 -11.51
C ALA A 459 -35.22 -2.50 -10.83
N GLN A 460 -34.59 -1.34 -10.67
CA GLN A 460 -35.21 -0.12 -10.13
C GLN A 460 -35.64 0.76 -11.31
N ALA A 461 -36.89 1.22 -11.26
CA ALA A 461 -37.47 2.03 -12.36
C ALA A 461 -36.84 3.41 -12.53
N ASP A 462 -36.18 3.92 -11.48
CA ASP A 462 -35.53 5.24 -11.46
C ASP A 462 -33.99 5.14 -11.51
N ALA A 463 -33.46 3.93 -11.79
CA ALA A 463 -32.03 3.70 -11.89
C ALA A 463 -31.37 4.61 -12.93
N THR A 464 -30.25 5.17 -12.55
CA THR A 464 -29.54 6.22 -13.29
C THR A 464 -28.12 5.77 -13.67
N LEU A 465 -27.71 6.02 -14.91
CA LEU A 465 -26.31 5.95 -15.30
C LEU A 465 -25.63 7.29 -14.97
N ILE A 466 -24.69 7.29 -14.05
CA ILE A 466 -23.95 8.46 -13.59
C ILE A 466 -22.53 8.41 -14.16
N LEU A 467 -22.24 9.35 -15.06
CA LEU A 467 -20.95 9.51 -15.72
C LEU A 467 -20.22 10.71 -15.09
N GLU A 468 -19.50 10.43 -14.03
CA GLU A 468 -18.82 11.44 -13.22
C GLU A 468 -17.35 11.57 -13.64
N GLY A 469 -16.80 12.78 -13.57
CA GLY A 469 -15.37 13.02 -13.77
C GLY A 469 -14.58 12.81 -12.49
N ALA A 470 -13.40 12.24 -12.61
CA ALA A 470 -12.45 12.15 -11.52
C ALA A 470 -11.54 13.38 -11.52
N LYS A 471 -11.47 14.09 -10.38
CA LYS A 471 -10.64 15.27 -10.23
C LYS A 471 -9.23 14.92 -9.81
N SER A 472 -8.25 15.60 -10.43
CA SER A 472 -6.85 15.64 -10.01
C SER A 472 -6.47 17.08 -9.73
N ARG A 473 -5.54 17.31 -8.79
CA ARG A 473 -5.13 18.64 -8.35
C ARG A 473 -3.62 18.78 -8.29
N LEU A 474 -3.12 19.91 -8.73
CA LEU A 474 -1.72 20.30 -8.62
C LEU A 474 -1.63 21.66 -7.93
N ASP A 475 -1.00 21.67 -6.76
CA ASP A 475 -0.69 22.88 -6.01
C ASP A 475 0.81 23.14 -6.04
N THR A 476 1.22 24.34 -6.39
CA THR A 476 2.61 24.80 -6.33
C THR A 476 2.71 26.11 -5.58
N SER A 477 3.74 26.28 -4.77
CA SER A 477 4.00 27.56 -4.14
C SER A 477 5.50 27.83 -3.99
N HIS A 478 5.86 29.10 -4.13
CA HIS A 478 7.20 29.61 -3.88
C HIS A 478 7.11 30.83 -2.98
N THR A 479 7.77 30.80 -1.83
CA THR A 479 7.75 31.93 -0.88
C THR A 479 9.16 32.31 -0.46
N VAL A 480 9.42 33.60 -0.38
CA VAL A 480 10.70 34.16 0.07
C VAL A 480 10.45 35.18 1.19
N ASN A 481 11.05 34.93 2.33
CA ASN A 481 10.99 35.82 3.48
C ASN A 481 12.41 36.30 3.80
N LYS A 482 12.64 37.61 3.76
CA LYS A 482 13.91 38.23 4.10
C LYS A 482 13.73 39.15 5.29
N LYS A 483 14.58 39.01 6.30
CA LYS A 483 14.57 39.81 7.51
C LYS A 483 15.96 40.30 7.83
N SER A 484 16.08 41.60 8.09
CA SER A 484 17.29 42.26 8.64
C SER A 484 16.96 42.99 9.93
N LEU A 485 17.91 43.66 10.54
CA LEU A 485 17.71 44.44 11.73
C LEU A 485 16.75 45.63 11.49
N VAL A 486 16.70 46.15 10.26
CA VAL A 486 16.04 47.43 9.91
C VAL A 486 14.84 47.24 8.98
N TRP A 487 14.75 46.12 8.28
CA TRP A 487 13.68 45.86 7.31
C TRP A 487 13.31 44.39 7.22
N GLN A 488 12.07 44.15 6.80
CA GLN A 488 11.53 42.83 6.49
C GLN A 488 10.82 42.92 5.13
N SER A 489 11.01 41.92 4.28
CA SER A 489 10.22 41.78 3.08
C SER A 489 9.75 40.34 2.93
N GLN A 490 8.55 40.19 2.42
CA GLN A 490 7.94 38.89 2.10
C GLN A 490 7.43 38.95 0.65
N SER A 491 7.69 37.88 -0.07
CA SER A 491 7.10 37.69 -1.39
C SER A 491 6.74 36.22 -1.57
N GLY A 492 5.69 35.99 -2.29
CA GLY A 492 5.25 34.64 -2.60
C GLY A 492 4.40 34.60 -3.84
N GLN A 493 4.41 33.47 -4.49
CA GLN A 493 3.57 33.14 -5.62
C GLN A 493 3.13 31.69 -5.53
N GLY A 494 1.97 31.37 -6.02
CA GLY A 494 1.48 30.01 -6.07
C GLY A 494 0.39 29.84 -7.12
N GLU A 495 0.19 28.60 -7.48
CA GLU A 495 -0.81 28.18 -8.45
C GLU A 495 -1.45 26.89 -7.98
N SER A 496 -2.77 26.83 -8.04
CA SER A 496 -3.58 25.63 -7.83
C SER A 496 -4.35 25.36 -9.11
N THR A 497 -4.20 24.17 -9.66
CA THR A 497 -4.86 23.77 -10.90
C THR A 497 -5.56 22.44 -10.69
N GLU A 498 -6.86 22.40 -10.97
CA GLU A 498 -7.64 21.17 -11.04
C GLU A 498 -7.81 20.72 -12.48
N THR A 499 -7.78 19.42 -12.69
CA THR A 499 -8.11 18.76 -13.97
C THR A 499 -9.20 17.71 -13.75
N LEU A 500 -10.01 17.48 -14.76
CA LEU A 500 -11.11 16.53 -14.73
C LEU A 500 -10.87 15.42 -15.76
N THR A 501 -10.75 14.19 -15.27
CA THR A 501 -10.71 13.00 -16.11
C THR A 501 -12.14 12.49 -16.28
N LEU A 502 -12.70 12.67 -17.46
CA LEU A 502 -14.04 12.17 -17.78
C LEU A 502 -14.02 10.68 -18.12
N VAL A 503 -15.19 10.05 -18.05
CA VAL A 503 -15.35 8.65 -18.52
C VAL A 503 -14.91 8.56 -19.97
N ASN A 504 -14.04 7.61 -20.27
CA ASN A 504 -13.45 7.37 -21.58
C ASN A 504 -13.85 5.98 -22.07
N ILE A 505 -14.48 5.89 -23.24
CA ILE A 505 -14.91 4.62 -23.84
C ILE A 505 -14.37 4.53 -25.25
N GLN A 506 -13.43 3.62 -25.46
CA GLN A 506 -12.90 3.31 -26.77
C GLN A 506 -13.67 2.12 -27.38
N GLY A 507 -14.12 2.30 -28.61
CA GLY A 507 -14.93 1.34 -29.34
C GLY A 507 -16.43 1.73 -29.40
N PRO A 508 -17.25 0.94 -30.08
CA PRO A 508 -18.70 1.12 -30.14
C PRO A 508 -19.35 0.98 -28.76
N VAL A 509 -20.36 1.81 -28.49
CA VAL A 509 -21.05 1.84 -27.19
C VAL A 509 -22.55 1.71 -27.39
N THR A 510 -23.15 0.82 -26.61
CA THR A 510 -24.60 0.71 -26.46
C THR A 510 -24.98 1.07 -25.02
N LEU A 511 -25.83 2.08 -24.86
CA LEU A 511 -26.30 2.56 -23.56
C LEU A 511 -27.79 2.26 -23.40
N GLN A 512 -28.14 1.45 -22.41
CA GLN A 512 -29.49 1.12 -22.02
C GLN A 512 -29.74 1.65 -20.59
N ALA A 513 -30.16 2.91 -20.49
CA ALA A 513 -30.52 3.58 -19.26
C ALA A 513 -31.65 4.58 -19.54
N GLN A 514 -32.60 4.67 -18.63
CA GLN A 514 -33.69 5.66 -18.76
C GLN A 514 -33.26 7.08 -18.39
N LYS A 515 -32.42 7.17 -17.36
CA LYS A 515 -31.84 8.41 -16.86
C LYS A 515 -30.32 8.36 -16.96
N ILE A 516 -29.73 9.44 -17.43
CA ILE A 516 -28.27 9.58 -17.51
C ILE A 516 -27.91 10.95 -16.92
N VAL A 517 -26.94 10.94 -16.00
CA VAL A 517 -26.29 12.15 -15.51
C VAL A 517 -24.88 12.15 -16.07
N ALA A 518 -24.48 13.22 -16.75
CA ALA A 518 -23.15 13.33 -17.34
C ALA A 518 -22.50 14.65 -16.96
N GLN A 519 -21.21 14.62 -16.64
CA GLN A 519 -20.45 15.80 -16.25
C GLN A 519 -19.59 16.33 -17.39
N LEU A 520 -19.50 17.66 -17.47
CA LEU A 520 -18.60 18.42 -18.34
C LEU A 520 -17.90 19.52 -17.55
N PRO A 521 -16.70 19.94 -17.94
CA PRO A 521 -16.09 21.16 -17.39
C PRO A 521 -17.02 22.38 -17.60
N GLU A 522 -17.03 23.28 -16.63
CA GLU A 522 -17.80 24.52 -16.71
C GLU A 522 -17.45 25.34 -17.96
N GLY A 523 -18.45 25.93 -18.60
CA GLY A 523 -18.30 26.75 -19.78
C GLY A 523 -19.51 26.68 -20.73
N ASN A 524 -19.36 27.16 -21.97
CA ASN A 524 -20.38 27.01 -22.98
C ASN A 524 -20.55 25.51 -23.31
N PHE A 525 -21.77 25.00 -23.09
CA PHE A 525 -22.08 23.57 -23.22
C PHE A 525 -21.61 22.96 -24.56
N LYS A 526 -22.04 23.60 -25.68
CA LYS A 526 -21.69 23.11 -27.01
C LYS A 526 -20.20 23.08 -27.25
N THR A 527 -19.50 24.14 -26.87
CA THR A 527 -18.03 24.22 -26.99
C THR A 527 -17.32 23.19 -26.14
N GLN A 528 -17.77 22.99 -24.91
CA GLN A 528 -17.18 21.98 -24.03
C GLN A 528 -17.44 20.57 -24.55
N LEU A 529 -18.64 20.26 -24.98
CA LEU A 529 -19.00 18.96 -25.55
C LEU A 529 -18.17 18.66 -26.81
N GLU A 530 -18.06 19.57 -27.75
CA GLU A 530 -17.26 19.41 -28.97
C GLU A 530 -15.79 19.23 -28.66
N LYS A 531 -15.25 20.01 -27.72
CA LYS A 531 -13.87 19.90 -27.25
C LYS A 531 -13.57 18.56 -26.62
N GLN A 532 -14.47 18.05 -25.77
CA GLN A 532 -14.30 16.75 -25.13
C GLN A 532 -14.48 15.61 -26.12
N ALA A 533 -15.50 15.66 -26.96
CA ALA A 533 -15.77 14.63 -27.96
C ALA A 533 -14.63 14.48 -29.01
N ALA A 534 -13.84 15.51 -29.22
CA ALA A 534 -12.64 15.46 -30.07
C ALA A 534 -11.46 14.70 -29.43
N GLN A 535 -11.53 14.41 -28.12
CA GLN A 535 -10.49 13.64 -27.44
C GLN A 535 -10.62 12.13 -27.78
N PRO A 536 -9.51 11.39 -27.82
CA PRO A 536 -9.56 9.94 -28.04
C PRO A 536 -10.44 9.22 -27.02
N GLY A 537 -11.38 8.38 -27.48
CA GLY A 537 -12.30 7.64 -26.61
C GLY A 537 -13.42 8.47 -26.00
N GLN A 538 -13.71 9.67 -26.54
CA GLN A 538 -14.78 10.56 -26.06
C GLN A 538 -15.86 10.84 -27.12
N ALA A 539 -15.70 10.36 -28.36
CA ALA A 539 -16.63 10.61 -29.46
C ALA A 539 -18.07 10.12 -29.16
N TRP A 540 -18.22 9.08 -28.34
CA TRP A 540 -19.51 8.56 -27.90
C TRP A 540 -20.36 9.59 -27.15
N MET A 541 -19.76 10.64 -26.56
CA MET A 541 -20.48 11.70 -25.85
C MET A 541 -21.43 12.48 -26.79
N LEU A 542 -21.13 12.55 -28.09
CA LEU A 542 -22.02 13.17 -29.06
C LEU A 542 -23.35 12.42 -29.19
N GLN A 543 -23.36 11.09 -28.95
CA GLN A 543 -24.60 10.31 -28.96
C GLN A 543 -25.55 10.69 -27.79
N LEU A 544 -25.00 11.30 -26.74
CA LEU A 544 -25.79 11.76 -25.59
C LEU A 544 -26.37 13.16 -25.80
N ALA A 545 -25.84 13.96 -26.74
CA ALA A 545 -26.19 15.36 -26.89
C ALA A 545 -27.67 15.56 -27.21
N ASP A 546 -28.23 14.70 -28.07
CA ASP A 546 -29.63 14.77 -28.53
C ASP A 546 -30.53 13.71 -27.86
N ARG A 547 -29.99 12.96 -26.90
CA ARG A 547 -30.73 11.88 -26.22
C ARG A 547 -31.64 12.49 -25.13
N PRO A 548 -32.94 12.17 -25.11
CA PRO A 548 -33.81 12.55 -24.01
C PRO A 548 -33.42 11.84 -22.71
N GLY A 549 -33.63 12.47 -21.55
CA GLY A 549 -33.31 11.90 -20.23
C GLY A 549 -31.85 12.03 -19.82
N VAL A 550 -31.03 12.84 -20.50
CA VAL A 550 -29.66 13.18 -20.09
C VAL A 550 -29.66 14.51 -19.34
N ASP A 551 -29.22 14.47 -18.09
CA ASP A 551 -28.93 15.64 -17.25
C ASP A 551 -27.43 15.96 -17.30
N TRP A 552 -27.10 17.13 -17.87
CA TRP A 552 -25.73 17.58 -17.99
C TRP A 552 -25.36 18.51 -16.84
N GLN A 553 -24.35 18.14 -16.10
CA GLN A 553 -23.81 18.89 -14.97
C GLN A 553 -22.49 19.56 -15.32
N ALA A 554 -22.39 20.85 -15.07
CA ALA A 554 -21.15 21.61 -15.20
C ALA A 554 -20.30 21.45 -13.93
N VAL A 555 -19.02 21.10 -14.11
CA VAL A 555 -18.06 20.97 -13.03
C VAL A 555 -17.09 22.14 -13.07
N ALA A 556 -17.11 22.95 -12.02
CA ALA A 556 -16.13 24.00 -11.83
C ALA A 556 -14.76 23.39 -11.48
N LEU A 557 -13.73 23.84 -12.18
CA LEU A 557 -12.34 23.47 -11.94
C LEU A 557 -11.60 24.69 -11.40
N ALA A 558 -10.95 24.51 -10.26
CA ALA A 558 -10.17 25.58 -9.66
C ALA A 558 -8.91 25.84 -10.50
N HIS A 559 -8.67 27.11 -10.78
CA HIS A 559 -7.44 27.61 -11.38
C HIS A 559 -7.07 28.91 -10.69
N ASP A 560 -6.52 28.79 -9.49
CA ASP A 560 -6.20 29.92 -8.63
C ASP A 560 -4.72 30.26 -8.74
N LYS A 561 -4.46 31.54 -9.02
CA LYS A 561 -3.10 32.09 -8.94
C LYS A 561 -3.08 33.20 -7.90
N TRP A 562 -2.03 33.18 -7.08
CA TRP A 562 -1.81 34.24 -6.13
C TRP A 562 -0.36 34.70 -6.13
N ASP A 563 -0.17 35.98 -5.95
CA ASP A 563 1.13 36.58 -5.73
C ASP A 563 1.01 37.71 -4.70
N TYR A 564 2.04 37.88 -3.92
CA TYR A 564 2.13 39.01 -3.00
C TYR A 564 3.58 39.47 -2.83
N LYS A 565 3.74 40.75 -2.56
CA LYS A 565 5.02 41.35 -2.22
C LYS A 565 4.80 42.43 -1.17
N GLN A 566 5.46 42.28 -0.02
CA GLN A 566 5.43 43.22 1.12
C GLN A 566 6.84 43.61 1.56
#